data_04af69a392c2231c74e6c78fae2a75ae
#
_entry.id   04af69a392c2231c74e6c78fae2a75ae
#
_cell.length_a   1.000
_cell.length_b   1.000
_cell.length_c   1.000
_cell.angle_alpha   90.00
_cell.angle_beta   90.00
_cell.angle_gamma   90.00
#
_symmetry.space_group_name_H-M   'P 1'
#
loop_
_entity.id
_entity.type
_entity.pdbx_description
1 polymer ?
#
loop_
_entity_poly.entity_id
_entity_poly.type
_entity_poly.pdbx_seq_one_letter_code
_entity_poly.pdbx_strand_id
1 'polypeptide(L)'
;MVFALAISPAAAWAQGDHEYSPLVEKTVNYKNWTLNDLKDNKPVDLRSLVAGKKLVMVVYFAPWCPNWHYEAPVAAGLYEKYKDQGFGVIGVSEYGMRDAVANFFGPNGPPYPVVSESELREDRQKTSHFAYRQATADTRNWGSPWNVFLEPANFAKTGDVLTEKAWVVNGELIEASVDKFIADHLKASTATVIVPCKQ
;
A
#
# COMPACT_ATOMS: atom_id res chain seq x y z
N MET A 1 10.27 49.24 -23.52
CA MET A 1 10.13 47.82 -23.84
C MET A 1 9.47 47.14 -22.64
N VAL A 2 8.18 46.82 -22.75
CA VAL A 2 7.42 46.16 -21.66
C VAL A 2 7.32 44.69 -22.02
N PHE A 3 7.94 43.81 -21.21
CA PHE A 3 7.81 42.37 -21.35
C PHE A 3 6.50 41.93 -20.68
N ALA A 4 5.55 41.51 -21.48
CA ALA A 4 4.36 40.85 -20.99
C ALA A 4 4.69 39.37 -20.64
N LEU A 5 4.67 39.00 -19.34
CA LEU A 5 4.70 37.63 -18.90
C LEU A 5 3.35 36.97 -19.25
N ALA A 6 3.35 36.05 -20.17
CA ALA A 6 2.23 35.15 -20.44
C ALA A 6 2.15 34.09 -19.33
N ILE A 7 1.19 34.24 -18.41
CA ILE A 7 0.84 33.23 -17.44
C ILE A 7 -0.03 32.19 -18.18
N SER A 8 0.54 31.04 -18.51
CA SER A 8 -0.23 29.89 -19.00
C SER A 8 -1.10 29.35 -17.86
N PRO A 9 -2.43 29.22 -18.03
CA PRO A 9 -3.25 28.55 -17.06
C PRO A 9 -2.85 27.07 -17.02
N ALA A 10 -2.38 26.60 -15.87
CA ALA A 10 -2.29 25.16 -15.62
C ALA A 10 -3.70 24.59 -15.73
N ALA A 11 -3.90 23.69 -16.70
CA ALA A 11 -5.15 22.96 -16.86
C ALA A 11 -5.37 22.15 -15.58
N ALA A 12 -6.27 22.62 -14.71
CA ALA A 12 -6.82 21.83 -13.63
C ALA A 12 -7.64 20.71 -14.30
N TRP A 13 -7.06 19.53 -14.36
CA TRP A 13 -7.82 18.33 -14.70
C TRP A 13 -8.89 18.21 -13.63
N ALA A 14 -10.15 18.30 -14.01
CA ALA A 14 -11.26 17.94 -13.15
C ALA A 14 -11.09 16.43 -12.86
N GLN A 15 -10.41 16.11 -11.75
CA GLN A 15 -10.47 14.82 -11.14
C GLN A 15 -11.92 14.65 -10.69
N GLY A 16 -12.65 13.71 -11.29
CA GLY A 16 -13.94 13.27 -10.77
C GLY A 16 -13.82 12.84 -9.30
N ASP A 17 -14.72 12.01 -8.81
CA ASP A 17 -14.76 11.56 -7.40
C ASP A 17 -13.54 10.71 -6.96
N HIS A 18 -12.46 10.67 -7.76
CA HIS A 18 -11.22 9.91 -7.52
C HIS A 18 -10.14 10.75 -6.82
N GLU A 19 -9.44 10.13 -5.86
CA GLU A 19 -8.31 10.70 -5.13
C GLU A 19 -6.97 10.08 -5.57
N TYR A 20 -6.69 10.07 -6.88
CA TYR A 20 -5.41 9.58 -7.40
C TYR A 20 -4.22 10.35 -6.83
N SER A 21 -3.17 9.64 -6.43
CA SER A 21 -1.95 10.26 -5.91
C SER A 21 -0.70 9.62 -6.51
N PRO A 22 0.39 10.40 -6.72
CA PRO A 22 1.63 9.85 -7.24
C PRO A 22 2.31 8.93 -6.22
N LEU A 23 3.04 7.94 -6.72
CA LEU A 23 3.95 7.11 -5.95
C LEU A 23 5.24 7.90 -5.65
N VAL A 24 5.53 8.15 -4.38
CA VAL A 24 6.67 8.99 -3.94
C VAL A 24 7.40 8.31 -2.78
N GLU A 25 8.74 8.31 -2.80
CA GLU A 25 9.52 7.89 -1.63
C GLU A 25 9.37 8.90 -0.49
N LYS A 26 9.03 8.40 0.70
CA LYS A 26 8.82 9.21 1.91
C LYS A 26 9.47 8.58 3.14
N THR A 27 9.86 9.41 4.09
CA THR A 27 10.22 8.94 5.44
C THR A 27 8.93 8.57 6.17
N VAL A 28 8.80 7.30 6.54
CA VAL A 28 7.59 6.76 7.15
C VAL A 28 7.87 6.06 8.48
N ASN A 29 9.14 5.64 8.71
CA ASN A 29 9.53 4.80 9.86
C ASN A 29 8.57 3.63 10.06
N TYR A 30 8.38 2.85 8.98
CA TYR A 30 7.39 1.79 8.94
C TYR A 30 7.75 0.66 9.91
N LYS A 31 6.80 0.29 10.76
CA LYS A 31 7.03 -0.66 11.85
C LYS A 31 6.52 -2.05 11.51
N ASN A 32 7.11 -3.04 12.17
CA ASN A 32 6.51 -4.36 12.26
C ASN A 32 5.21 -4.29 13.07
N TRP A 33 4.26 -5.13 12.74
CA TRP A 33 3.01 -5.27 13.44
C TRP A 33 2.56 -6.73 13.50
N THR A 34 1.76 -7.05 14.50
CA THR A 34 1.00 -8.30 14.60
C THR A 34 -0.47 -7.93 14.67
N LEU A 35 -1.22 -8.32 13.64
CA LEU A 35 -2.64 -8.03 13.49
C LEU A 35 -3.43 -9.31 13.28
N ASN A 36 -4.74 -9.28 13.49
CA ASN A 36 -5.57 -10.46 13.34
C ASN A 36 -5.97 -10.66 11.87
N ASP A 37 -5.74 -11.87 11.36
CA ASP A 37 -6.17 -12.30 10.03
C ASP A 37 -7.71 -12.23 9.89
N LEU A 38 -8.18 -11.78 8.74
CA LEU A 38 -9.62 -11.66 8.47
C LEU A 38 -10.33 -13.02 8.51
N LYS A 39 -9.67 -14.08 8.01
CA LYS A 39 -10.28 -15.39 7.80
C LYS A 39 -10.55 -16.14 9.11
N ASP A 40 -9.56 -16.23 9.98
CA ASP A 40 -9.64 -17.08 11.18
C ASP A 40 -9.43 -16.33 12.51
N ASN A 41 -9.25 -15.01 12.44
CA ASN A 41 -9.04 -14.13 13.58
C ASN A 41 -7.78 -14.45 14.41
N LYS A 42 -6.81 -15.13 13.81
CA LYS A 42 -5.54 -15.40 14.48
C LYS A 42 -4.53 -14.29 14.25
N PRO A 43 -3.65 -14.03 15.23
CA PRO A 43 -2.59 -13.06 15.05
C PRO A 43 -1.60 -13.54 14.00
N VAL A 44 -1.26 -12.64 13.07
CA VAL A 44 -0.21 -12.83 12.06
C VAL A 44 0.76 -11.65 12.09
N ASP A 45 2.02 -11.97 11.93
CA ASP A 45 3.12 -11.00 11.95
C ASP A 45 3.49 -10.61 10.52
N LEU A 46 3.75 -9.30 10.30
CA LEU A 46 4.08 -8.79 8.97
C LEU A 46 5.33 -9.45 8.38
N ARG A 47 6.40 -9.63 9.17
CA ARG A 47 7.64 -10.26 8.67
C ARG A 47 7.36 -11.66 8.14
N SER A 48 6.44 -12.38 8.79
CA SER A 48 6.02 -13.73 8.34
C SER A 48 5.24 -13.67 7.03
N LEU A 49 4.34 -12.68 6.88
CA LEU A 49 3.53 -12.51 5.65
C LEU A 49 4.38 -12.13 4.43
N VAL A 50 5.46 -11.38 4.64
CA VAL A 50 6.32 -10.92 3.54
C VAL A 50 7.49 -11.86 3.25
N ALA A 51 7.63 -12.96 3.98
CA ALA A 51 8.72 -13.91 3.80
C ALA A 51 8.80 -14.42 2.35
N GLY A 52 9.99 -14.33 1.75
CA GLY A 52 10.22 -14.76 0.37
C GLY A 52 9.71 -13.80 -0.71
N LYS A 53 9.09 -12.68 -0.35
CA LYS A 53 8.69 -11.64 -1.31
C LYS A 53 9.85 -10.68 -1.60
N LYS A 54 9.90 -10.19 -2.84
CA LYS A 54 10.86 -9.17 -3.28
C LYS A 54 10.34 -7.75 -3.05
N LEU A 55 9.05 -7.56 -3.32
CA LEU A 55 8.32 -6.30 -3.15
C LEU A 55 6.93 -6.60 -2.61
N VAL A 56 6.47 -5.83 -1.63
CA VAL A 56 5.14 -5.98 -1.04
C VAL A 56 4.44 -4.63 -1.01
N MET A 57 3.21 -4.59 -1.49
CA MET A 57 2.29 -3.48 -1.27
C MET A 57 1.44 -3.79 -0.05
N VAL A 58 1.46 -2.91 0.95
CA VAL A 58 0.49 -2.93 2.06
C VAL A 58 -0.51 -1.82 1.80
N VAL A 59 -1.78 -2.17 1.63
CA VAL A 59 -2.86 -1.22 1.42
C VAL A 59 -3.75 -1.12 2.66
N TYR A 60 -3.84 0.08 3.23
CA TYR A 60 -4.76 0.40 4.32
C TYR A 60 -6.07 0.90 3.73
N PHE A 61 -7.17 0.26 4.09
CA PHE A 61 -8.46 0.54 3.49
C PHE A 61 -9.62 0.46 4.47
N ALA A 62 -10.67 1.21 4.19
CA ALA A 62 -11.96 1.09 4.88
C ALA A 62 -12.99 0.44 3.93
N PRO A 63 -13.73 -0.61 4.34
CA PRO A 63 -14.65 -1.36 3.46
C PRO A 63 -15.80 -0.51 2.92
N TRP A 64 -16.11 0.59 3.58
CA TRP A 64 -17.16 1.53 3.19
C TRP A 64 -16.66 2.71 2.33
N CYS A 65 -15.36 2.81 2.07
CA CYS A 65 -14.77 3.95 1.34
C CYS A 65 -14.97 3.78 -0.19
N PRO A 66 -15.61 4.75 -0.88
CA PRO A 66 -15.80 4.66 -2.33
C PRO A 66 -14.47 4.53 -3.10
N ASN A 67 -13.45 5.27 -2.71
CA ASN A 67 -12.14 5.24 -3.38
C ASN A 67 -11.46 3.88 -3.25
N TRP A 68 -11.68 3.16 -2.13
CA TRP A 68 -11.26 1.78 -2.00
C TRP A 68 -12.02 0.85 -2.95
N HIS A 69 -13.31 1.08 -3.17
CA HIS A 69 -14.08 0.28 -4.13
C HIS A 69 -13.55 0.42 -5.56
N TYR A 70 -13.00 1.58 -5.92
CA TYR A 70 -12.33 1.77 -7.21
C TYR A 70 -10.94 1.12 -7.26
N GLU A 71 -10.17 1.18 -6.16
CA GLU A 71 -8.80 0.64 -6.13
C GLU A 71 -8.74 -0.88 -5.95
N ALA A 72 -9.67 -1.48 -5.24
CA ALA A 72 -9.63 -2.91 -4.92
C ALA A 72 -9.42 -3.83 -6.14
N PRO A 73 -10.11 -3.64 -7.29
CA PRO A 73 -9.85 -4.42 -8.49
C PRO A 73 -8.46 -4.18 -9.09
N VAL A 74 -7.91 -2.96 -8.98
CA VAL A 74 -6.54 -2.64 -9.41
C VAL A 74 -5.53 -3.39 -8.56
N ALA A 75 -5.67 -3.35 -7.23
CA ALA A 75 -4.82 -4.08 -6.30
C ALA A 75 -4.85 -5.60 -6.55
N ALA A 76 -6.04 -6.15 -6.78
CA ALA A 76 -6.22 -7.56 -7.13
C ALA A 76 -5.55 -7.92 -8.48
N GLY A 77 -5.73 -7.09 -9.49
CA GLY A 77 -5.11 -7.27 -10.81
C GLY A 77 -3.58 -7.24 -10.77
N LEU A 78 -3.00 -6.28 -10.04
CA LEU A 78 -1.55 -6.20 -9.83
C LEU A 78 -1.02 -7.42 -9.07
N TYR A 79 -1.72 -7.88 -8.04
CA TYR A 79 -1.36 -9.09 -7.33
C TYR A 79 -1.35 -10.31 -8.25
N GLU A 80 -2.43 -10.56 -8.98
CA GLU A 80 -2.52 -11.70 -9.90
C GLU A 80 -1.43 -11.66 -10.98
N LYS A 81 -1.11 -10.49 -11.50
CA LYS A 81 -0.09 -10.31 -12.54
C LYS A 81 1.33 -10.62 -12.06
N TYR A 82 1.66 -10.32 -10.80
CA TYR A 82 3.04 -10.32 -10.32
C TYR A 82 3.33 -11.28 -9.14
N LYS A 83 2.33 -11.97 -8.57
CA LYS A 83 2.48 -12.83 -7.39
C LYS A 83 3.56 -13.91 -7.55
N ASP A 84 3.68 -14.49 -8.74
CA ASP A 84 4.64 -15.55 -9.05
C ASP A 84 6.06 -15.02 -9.35
N GLN A 85 6.20 -13.70 -9.45
CA GLN A 85 7.48 -13.03 -9.67
C GLN A 85 8.10 -12.49 -8.36
N GLY A 86 7.42 -12.68 -7.22
CA GLY A 86 7.86 -12.24 -5.91
C GLY A 86 7.16 -10.97 -5.40
N PHE A 87 6.10 -10.51 -6.06
CA PHE A 87 5.24 -9.45 -5.53
C PHE A 87 4.22 -10.01 -4.53
N GLY A 88 3.94 -9.22 -3.49
CA GLY A 88 2.89 -9.51 -2.52
C GLY A 88 1.97 -8.31 -2.34
N VAL A 89 0.72 -8.58 -1.99
CA VAL A 89 -0.23 -7.57 -1.51
C VAL A 89 -0.76 -8.02 -0.15
N ILE A 90 -0.89 -7.08 0.78
CA ILE A 90 -1.51 -7.29 2.09
C ILE A 90 -2.51 -6.16 2.29
N GLY A 91 -3.77 -6.49 2.54
CA GLY A 91 -4.78 -5.54 2.95
C GLY A 91 -4.79 -5.36 4.47
N VAL A 92 -4.82 -4.11 4.95
CA VAL A 92 -5.04 -3.77 6.37
C VAL A 92 -6.37 -3.04 6.45
N SER A 93 -7.38 -3.69 7.02
CA SER A 93 -8.70 -3.10 7.21
C SER A 93 -8.70 -2.11 8.35
N GLU A 94 -9.29 -0.95 8.08
CA GLU A 94 -9.46 0.16 8.99
C GLU A 94 -10.93 0.55 9.11
N TYR A 95 -11.34 0.90 10.32
CA TYR A 95 -12.64 1.55 10.58
C TYR A 95 -13.87 0.78 10.08
N GLY A 96 -13.76 -0.52 9.95
CA GLY A 96 -14.83 -1.41 9.50
C GLY A 96 -14.86 -2.73 10.26
N MET A 97 -16.06 -3.08 10.73
CA MET A 97 -16.29 -4.36 11.37
C MET A 97 -15.89 -5.52 10.45
N ARG A 98 -15.38 -6.60 11.01
CA ARG A 98 -14.93 -7.80 10.24
C ARG A 98 -15.98 -8.30 9.25
N ASP A 99 -17.26 -8.32 9.65
CA ASP A 99 -18.34 -8.74 8.76
C ASP A 99 -18.51 -7.81 7.56
N ALA A 100 -18.32 -6.50 7.74
CA ALA A 100 -18.36 -5.55 6.63
C ALA A 100 -17.20 -5.78 5.66
N VAL A 101 -16.01 -6.11 6.18
CA VAL A 101 -14.85 -6.46 5.34
C VAL A 101 -15.07 -7.77 4.60
N ALA A 102 -15.59 -8.80 5.28
CA ALA A 102 -15.92 -10.08 4.67
C ALA A 102 -16.98 -9.93 3.56
N ASN A 103 -18.02 -9.15 3.82
CA ASN A 103 -19.08 -8.86 2.84
C ASN A 103 -18.54 -8.09 1.61
N PHE A 104 -17.57 -7.18 1.81
CA PHE A 104 -16.94 -6.45 0.71
C PHE A 104 -16.24 -7.41 -0.28
N PHE A 105 -15.50 -8.40 0.21
CA PHE A 105 -14.80 -9.37 -0.63
C PHE A 105 -15.71 -10.50 -1.15
N GLY A 106 -16.88 -10.67 -0.52
CA GLY A 106 -17.85 -11.71 -0.90
C GLY A 106 -17.41 -13.13 -0.53
N PRO A 107 -18.13 -14.15 -1.04
CA PRO A 107 -17.97 -15.54 -0.60
C PRO A 107 -16.62 -16.18 -0.93
N ASN A 108 -15.91 -15.67 -1.93
CA ASN A 108 -14.60 -16.19 -2.32
C ASN A 108 -13.47 -15.62 -1.46
N GLY A 109 -13.77 -14.58 -0.64
CA GLY A 109 -12.79 -13.86 0.14
C GLY A 109 -11.80 -13.02 -0.69
N PRO A 110 -10.84 -12.37 -0.03
CA PRO A 110 -9.82 -11.57 -0.71
C PRO A 110 -8.82 -12.47 -1.47
N PRO A 111 -8.25 -12.00 -2.61
CA PRO A 111 -7.27 -12.74 -3.37
C PRO A 111 -5.88 -12.80 -2.70
N TYR A 112 -5.63 -11.97 -1.70
CA TYR A 112 -4.39 -11.83 -0.93
C TYR A 112 -4.70 -11.75 0.57
N PRO A 113 -3.70 -11.88 1.48
CA PRO A 113 -3.91 -11.77 2.92
C PRO A 113 -4.55 -10.43 3.30
N VAL A 114 -5.55 -10.48 4.17
CA VAL A 114 -6.18 -9.30 4.75
C VAL A 114 -6.21 -9.45 6.27
N VAL A 115 -5.76 -8.40 6.97
CA VAL A 115 -5.76 -8.31 8.42
C VAL A 115 -6.57 -7.08 8.87
N SER A 116 -6.90 -7.01 10.15
CA SER A 116 -7.65 -5.88 10.74
C SER A 116 -6.80 -5.17 11.78
N GLU A 117 -6.62 -3.85 11.62
CA GLU A 117 -6.01 -2.99 12.64
C GLU A 117 -7.10 -2.34 13.51
N SER A 118 -8.18 -1.84 12.90
CA SER A 118 -9.25 -1.18 13.65
C SER A 118 -10.63 -1.49 13.06
N GLU A 119 -11.64 -1.61 13.94
CA GLU A 119 -13.03 -1.85 13.54
C GLU A 119 -13.90 -0.60 13.71
N LEU A 120 -13.53 0.31 14.62
CA LEU A 120 -14.34 1.46 15.00
C LEU A 120 -13.76 2.76 14.42
N ARG A 121 -14.65 3.62 13.92
CA ARG A 121 -14.27 4.95 13.37
C ARG A 121 -13.71 5.90 14.43
N GLU A 122 -14.13 5.75 15.68
CA GLU A 122 -13.66 6.53 16.83
C GLU A 122 -12.20 6.22 17.19
N ASP A 123 -11.68 5.06 16.80
CA ASP A 123 -10.30 4.68 17.05
C ASP A 123 -9.32 5.22 16.01
N ARG A 124 -9.79 5.98 15.01
CA ARG A 124 -8.99 6.48 13.90
C ARG A 124 -7.63 7.03 14.31
N GLN A 125 -7.59 7.88 15.32
CA GLN A 125 -6.35 8.55 15.74
C GLN A 125 -5.39 7.65 16.54
N LYS A 126 -5.82 6.44 16.88
CA LYS A 126 -5.02 5.46 17.64
C LYS A 126 -4.29 4.46 16.73
N THR A 127 -4.63 4.44 15.43
CA THR A 127 -4.08 3.47 14.47
C THR A 127 -2.68 3.84 14.00
N SER A 128 -1.89 2.83 13.62
CA SER A 128 -0.61 3.05 12.96
C SER A 128 -0.82 3.70 11.59
N HIS A 129 -1.91 3.37 10.89
CA HIS A 129 -2.35 4.02 9.67
C HIS A 129 -2.42 5.55 9.84
N PHE A 130 -3.09 6.05 10.87
CA PHE A 130 -3.17 7.50 11.12
C PHE A 130 -1.78 8.11 11.33
N ALA A 131 -0.92 7.46 12.12
CA ALA A 131 0.44 7.93 12.36
C ALA A 131 1.29 7.99 11.07
N TYR A 132 1.20 6.98 10.20
CA TYR A 132 1.90 6.96 8.91
C TYR A 132 1.40 8.05 7.97
N ARG A 133 0.11 8.29 7.95
CA ARG A 133 -0.49 9.36 7.15
C ARG A 133 0.00 10.74 7.59
N GLN A 134 0.08 10.99 8.91
CA GLN A 134 0.66 12.22 9.44
C GLN A 134 2.13 12.37 9.01
N ALA A 135 2.92 11.32 9.12
CA ALA A 135 4.33 11.33 8.71
C ALA A 135 4.51 11.59 7.21
N THR A 136 3.56 11.16 6.39
CA THR A 136 3.61 11.31 4.92
C THR A 136 2.82 12.51 4.39
N ALA A 137 2.31 13.37 5.28
CA ALA A 137 1.52 14.57 4.97
C ALA A 137 0.23 14.27 4.18
N ASP A 138 -0.46 13.18 4.50
CA ASP A 138 -1.80 12.90 4.01
C ASP A 138 -2.84 13.60 4.88
N THR A 139 -3.47 14.63 4.34
CA THR A 139 -4.46 15.46 5.04
C THR A 139 -5.90 15.04 4.81
N ARG A 140 -6.15 13.98 4.02
CA ARG A 140 -7.51 13.48 3.78
C ARG A 140 -8.17 13.05 5.09
N ASN A 141 -9.48 13.18 5.19
CA ASN A 141 -10.20 12.89 6.44
C ASN A 141 -9.99 11.44 6.91
N TRP A 142 -10.26 10.46 6.06
CA TRP A 142 -10.12 9.04 6.38
C TRP A 142 -8.85 8.41 5.82
N GLY A 143 -8.31 8.95 4.70
CA GLY A 143 -7.09 8.49 4.06
C GLY A 143 -7.15 7.05 3.55
N SER A 144 -8.29 6.62 3.09
CA SER A 144 -8.48 5.31 2.50
C SER A 144 -8.78 5.47 0.99
N PRO A 145 -8.09 4.71 0.11
CA PRO A 145 -6.93 3.88 0.40
C PRO A 145 -5.66 4.67 0.72
N TRP A 146 -4.70 4.04 1.40
CA TRP A 146 -3.34 4.52 1.57
C TRP A 146 -2.39 3.33 1.35
N ASN A 147 -1.41 3.52 0.48
CA ASN A 147 -0.56 2.42 0.03
C ASN A 147 0.90 2.66 0.39
N VAL A 148 1.59 1.61 0.86
CA VAL A 148 3.03 1.61 1.07
C VAL A 148 3.66 0.40 0.41
N PHE A 149 4.78 0.62 -0.30
CA PHE A 149 5.55 -0.44 -0.94
C PHE A 149 6.83 -0.69 -0.15
N LEU A 150 7.03 -1.94 0.23
CA LEU A 150 8.09 -2.41 1.11
C LEU A 150 8.98 -3.41 0.36
N GLU A 151 10.29 -3.31 0.58
CA GLU A 151 11.29 -4.25 0.10
C GLU A 151 11.79 -5.10 1.28
N PRO A 152 11.29 -6.33 1.49
CA PRO A 152 11.64 -7.13 2.67
C PRO A 152 13.14 -7.40 2.82
N ALA A 153 13.88 -7.45 1.72
CA ALA A 153 15.33 -7.62 1.72
C ALA A 153 16.07 -6.47 2.44
N ASN A 154 15.45 -5.28 2.49
CA ASN A 154 16.02 -4.07 3.08
C ASN A 154 15.56 -3.84 4.54
N PHE A 155 14.78 -4.76 5.11
CA PHE A 155 14.29 -4.60 6.48
C PHE A 155 15.42 -4.67 7.50
N ALA A 156 15.36 -3.78 8.50
CA ALA A 156 16.19 -3.88 9.69
C ALA A 156 15.99 -5.25 10.35
N LYS A 157 17.09 -5.91 10.71
CA LYS A 157 17.06 -7.27 11.29
C LYS A 157 16.51 -7.29 12.71
N THR A 158 16.62 -6.17 13.43
CA THR A 158 16.24 -6.01 14.83
C THR A 158 15.46 -4.72 15.03
N GLY A 159 14.70 -4.63 16.12
CA GLY A 159 13.88 -3.47 16.43
C GLY A 159 12.51 -3.49 15.74
N ASP A 160 11.67 -2.53 16.12
CA ASP A 160 10.29 -2.41 15.62
C ASP A 160 10.22 -1.74 14.24
N VAL A 161 11.13 -0.81 13.94
CA VAL A 161 11.17 -0.13 12.65
C VAL A 161 11.78 -1.07 11.62
N LEU A 162 11.01 -1.42 10.60
CA LEU A 162 11.44 -2.27 9.49
C LEU A 162 12.27 -1.49 8.48
N THR A 163 11.79 -0.29 8.15
CA THR A 163 12.45 0.63 7.22
C THR A 163 12.09 2.07 7.56
N GLU A 164 13.06 2.97 7.42
CA GLU A 164 12.84 4.40 7.63
C GLU A 164 12.11 5.04 6.45
N LYS A 165 12.42 4.60 5.23
CA LYS A 165 11.85 5.11 3.99
C LYS A 165 11.10 4.02 3.25
N ALA A 166 10.02 4.43 2.58
CA ALA A 166 9.25 3.57 1.70
C ALA A 166 8.60 4.39 0.58
N TRP A 167 8.19 3.72 -0.48
CA TRP A 167 7.36 4.33 -1.52
C TRP A 167 5.90 4.34 -1.06
N VAL A 168 5.26 5.50 -1.18
CA VAL A 168 3.91 5.75 -0.62
C VAL A 168 3.02 6.38 -1.68
N VAL A 169 1.74 5.98 -1.68
CA VAL A 169 0.66 6.63 -2.41
C VAL A 169 -0.39 7.09 -1.39
N ASN A 170 -0.55 8.41 -1.24
CA ASN A 170 -1.54 9.02 -0.35
C ASN A 170 -2.90 9.14 -1.06
N GLY A 171 -3.45 8.03 -1.53
CA GLY A 171 -4.67 7.99 -2.32
C GLY A 171 -4.78 6.75 -3.16
N GLU A 172 -5.64 6.83 -4.18
CA GLU A 172 -5.80 5.78 -5.18
C GLU A 172 -4.55 5.65 -6.06
N LEU A 173 -4.27 4.43 -6.48
CA LEU A 173 -3.16 4.11 -7.37
C LEU A 173 -3.38 4.68 -8.77
N ILE A 174 -2.37 5.33 -9.32
CA ILE A 174 -2.28 5.57 -10.77
C ILE A 174 -1.75 4.27 -11.38
N GLU A 175 -2.65 3.39 -11.82
CA GLU A 175 -2.35 2.00 -12.20
C GLU A 175 -1.13 1.86 -13.10
N ALA A 176 -1.06 2.62 -14.21
CA ALA A 176 0.06 2.53 -15.15
C ALA A 176 1.42 2.87 -14.52
N SER A 177 1.46 3.84 -13.59
CA SER A 177 2.68 4.23 -12.88
C SER A 177 3.14 3.15 -11.92
N VAL A 178 2.19 2.57 -11.18
CA VAL A 178 2.46 1.52 -10.19
C VAL A 178 2.81 0.21 -10.89
N ASP A 179 2.14 -0.15 -11.96
CA ASP A 179 2.45 -1.32 -12.77
C ASP A 179 3.91 -1.27 -13.27
N LYS A 180 4.31 -0.12 -13.82
CA LYS A 180 5.71 0.10 -14.26
C LYS A 180 6.69 -0.02 -13.10
N PHE A 181 6.38 0.61 -11.96
CA PHE A 181 7.23 0.57 -10.76
C PHE A 181 7.44 -0.87 -10.27
N ILE A 182 6.38 -1.67 -10.16
CA ILE A 182 6.47 -3.07 -9.75
C ILE A 182 7.34 -3.86 -10.75
N ALA A 183 7.07 -3.72 -12.05
CA ALA A 183 7.81 -4.43 -13.09
C ALA A 183 9.31 -4.14 -13.04
N ASP A 184 9.69 -2.88 -12.83
CA ASP A 184 11.10 -2.45 -12.78
C ASP A 184 11.80 -2.99 -11.52
N HIS A 185 11.14 -2.94 -10.35
CA HIS A 185 11.71 -3.46 -9.10
C HIS A 185 11.91 -4.99 -9.12
N LEU A 186 10.95 -5.72 -9.68
CA LEU A 186 11.05 -7.18 -9.76
C LEU A 186 12.16 -7.63 -10.72
N LYS A 187 12.41 -6.88 -11.81
CA LYS A 187 13.53 -7.14 -12.74
C LYS A 187 14.88 -6.85 -12.11
N ALA A 188 15.02 -5.72 -11.41
CA ALA A 188 16.26 -5.33 -10.74
C ALA A 188 16.68 -6.37 -9.69
N SER A 189 15.73 -6.87 -8.89
CA SER A 189 15.97 -7.91 -7.90
C SER A 189 16.40 -9.26 -8.50
N THR A 190 16.15 -9.51 -9.77
CA THR A 190 16.56 -10.75 -10.47
C THR A 190 17.99 -10.63 -10.98
N ALA A 191 18.44 -9.44 -11.37
CA ALA A 191 19.78 -9.19 -11.90
C ALA A 191 20.90 -9.30 -10.82
N THR A 192 20.57 -9.07 -9.55
CA THR A 192 21.55 -9.11 -8.43
C THR A 192 21.95 -10.54 -8.03
N VAL A 193 21.26 -11.57 -8.49
CA VAL A 193 21.51 -12.98 -8.09
C VAL A 193 22.53 -13.69 -9.01
N ILE A 194 22.93 -13.10 -10.13
CA ILE A 194 23.94 -13.71 -11.01
C ILE A 194 25.35 -13.40 -10.49
N VAL A 195 25.78 -14.11 -9.45
CA VAL A 195 27.21 -14.20 -9.10
C VAL A 195 27.81 -15.26 -10.02
N PRO A 196 28.78 -14.94 -10.92
CA PRO A 196 29.45 -15.95 -11.69
C PRO A 196 30.27 -16.84 -10.74
N CYS A 197 30.02 -18.14 -10.76
CA CYS A 197 30.92 -19.11 -10.16
C CYS A 197 32.30 -18.92 -10.83
N LYS A 198 33.29 -18.41 -10.08
CA LYS A 198 34.70 -18.47 -10.51
C LYS A 198 35.12 -19.93 -10.44
N GLN A 199 35.46 -20.48 -11.60
CA GLN A 199 36.22 -21.72 -11.75
C GLN A 199 37.62 -21.53 -11.20
#